data_c89b3910458ea25365bef602858e8bf7
#
_entry.id   c89b3910458ea25365bef602858e8bf7
#
_cell.length_a   1.000
_cell.length_b   1.000
_cell.length_c   1.000
_cell.angle_alpha   90.00
_cell.angle_beta   90.00
_cell.angle_gamma   90.00
#
_symmetry.space_group_name_H-M   'P 1'
#
loop_
_entity.id
_entity.type
_entity.pdbx_description
1 polymer ?
#
loop_
_entity_poly.entity_id
_entity_poly.type
_entity_poly.pdbx_seq_one_letter_code
_entity_poly.pdbx_strand_id
1 'polypeptide(L)'
;TEKAAGIVCTMPFIVGFLAFMIIPMCISLYYSFCDYNILQPPTFTGWANFKRMFSDATFYQSLVVTFKFAIISVPLRLIFALIVALLLFKSTKMTGVYRALYYLPSIIGGSVAVAILWKRLFAVDGLVNKLLMVFGMKEPVAWLGDTRTAIWTLIILAVWQFGSSMLIFLSALKQIPVSLYEAARVD
;
A
#
# COMPACT_ATOMS: atom_id res chain seq x y z
N THR A 1 -11.47 -6.34 -39.77
CA THR A 1 -12.33 -7.10 -38.84
C THR A 1 -12.10 -6.54 -37.43
N GLU A 2 -13.15 -6.43 -36.61
CA GLU A 2 -13.08 -5.87 -35.23
C GLU A 2 -12.01 -6.54 -34.37
N LYS A 3 -11.81 -7.87 -34.53
CA LYS A 3 -10.77 -8.62 -33.82
C LYS A 3 -9.36 -8.13 -34.14
N ALA A 4 -9.07 -7.82 -35.40
CA ALA A 4 -7.76 -7.30 -35.81
C ALA A 4 -7.52 -5.88 -35.26
N ALA A 5 -8.53 -5.04 -35.26
CA ALA A 5 -8.45 -3.69 -34.66
C ALA A 5 -8.18 -3.78 -33.14
N GLY A 6 -8.86 -4.68 -32.44
CA GLY A 6 -8.62 -4.92 -31.00
C GLY A 6 -7.18 -5.37 -30.71
N ILE A 7 -6.63 -6.30 -31.50
CA ILE A 7 -5.25 -6.78 -31.35
C ILE A 7 -4.26 -5.62 -31.62
N VAL A 8 -4.44 -4.87 -32.68
CA VAL A 8 -3.55 -3.72 -33.00
C VAL A 8 -3.55 -2.68 -31.90
N CYS A 9 -4.71 -2.35 -31.32
CA CYS A 9 -4.81 -1.40 -30.21
C CYS A 9 -4.16 -1.89 -28.91
N THR A 10 -4.14 -3.21 -28.65
CA THR A 10 -3.52 -3.79 -27.45
C THR A 10 -2.04 -4.12 -27.63
N MET A 11 -1.54 -4.24 -28.87
CA MET A 11 -0.15 -4.58 -29.17
C MET A 11 0.89 -3.68 -28.47
N PRO A 12 0.80 -2.35 -28.45
CA PRO A 12 1.79 -1.52 -27.78
C PRO A 12 1.89 -1.84 -26.29
N PHE A 13 0.76 -2.11 -25.63
CA PHE A 13 0.74 -2.53 -24.22
C PHE A 13 1.38 -3.92 -24.06
N ILE A 14 1.01 -4.89 -24.89
CA ILE A 14 1.54 -6.25 -24.80
C ILE A 14 3.06 -6.25 -25.03
N VAL A 15 3.53 -5.55 -26.05
CA VAL A 15 4.98 -5.44 -26.32
C VAL A 15 5.72 -4.79 -25.15
N GLY A 16 5.19 -3.66 -24.64
CA GLY A 16 5.78 -2.99 -23.47
C GLY A 16 5.79 -3.89 -22.23
N PHE A 17 4.70 -4.60 -21.96
CA PHE A 17 4.59 -5.52 -20.83
C PHE A 17 5.59 -6.68 -20.94
N LEU A 18 5.69 -7.30 -22.12
CA LEU A 18 6.65 -8.38 -22.36
C LEU A 18 8.10 -7.87 -22.23
N ALA A 19 8.42 -6.75 -22.88
CA ALA A 19 9.79 -6.23 -22.93
C ALA A 19 10.27 -5.70 -21.57
N PHE A 20 9.43 -5.00 -20.82
CA PHE A 20 9.85 -4.28 -19.60
C PHE A 20 9.45 -5.00 -18.30
N MET A 21 8.58 -5.98 -18.35
CA MET A 21 8.17 -6.73 -17.17
C MET A 21 8.53 -8.21 -17.26
N ILE A 22 8.07 -8.93 -18.28
CA ILE A 22 8.26 -10.37 -18.35
C ILE A 22 9.73 -10.75 -18.62
N ILE A 23 10.38 -10.11 -19.59
CA ILE A 23 11.80 -10.40 -19.88
C ILE A 23 12.69 -10.14 -18.68
N PRO A 24 12.66 -8.96 -18.00
CA PRO A 24 13.45 -8.74 -16.78
C PRO A 24 13.11 -9.71 -15.65
N MET A 25 11.85 -10.13 -15.50
CA MET A 25 11.48 -11.15 -14.50
C MET A 25 12.12 -12.50 -14.81
N CYS A 26 12.10 -12.95 -16.08
CA CYS A 26 12.77 -14.19 -16.50
C CYS A 26 14.27 -14.14 -16.29
N ILE A 27 14.90 -12.99 -16.60
CA ILE A 27 16.35 -12.78 -16.36
C ILE A 27 16.64 -12.81 -14.86
N SER A 28 15.83 -12.15 -14.05
CA SER A 28 15.97 -12.16 -12.59
C SER A 28 15.81 -13.57 -12.02
N LEU A 29 14.84 -14.34 -12.53
CA LEU A 29 14.65 -15.74 -12.16
C LEU A 29 15.89 -16.57 -12.50
N TYR A 30 16.47 -16.40 -13.69
CA TYR A 30 17.71 -17.07 -14.07
C TYR A 30 18.87 -16.70 -13.12
N TYR A 31 19.05 -15.42 -12.81
CA TYR A 31 20.10 -14.96 -11.89
C TYR A 31 19.88 -15.45 -10.46
N SER A 32 18.66 -15.79 -10.04
CA SER A 32 18.42 -16.37 -8.72
C SER A 32 19.12 -17.73 -8.52
N PHE A 33 19.44 -18.43 -9.61
CA PHE A 33 20.21 -19.69 -9.61
C PHE A 33 21.71 -19.48 -9.87
N CYS A 34 22.15 -18.22 -10.00
CA CYS A 34 23.54 -17.88 -10.27
C CYS A 34 24.17 -17.12 -9.09
N ASP A 35 25.47 -17.26 -8.93
CA ASP A 35 26.26 -16.27 -8.20
C ASP A 35 26.56 -15.14 -9.17
N TYR A 36 25.94 -13.98 -8.90
CA TYR A 36 26.03 -12.81 -9.76
C TYR A 36 26.40 -11.57 -8.95
N ASN A 37 27.51 -10.99 -9.36
CA ASN A 37 27.91 -9.69 -8.92
C ASN A 37 28.12 -8.79 -10.16
N ILE A 38 27.80 -7.51 -10.08
CA ILE A 38 27.81 -6.57 -11.22
C ILE A 38 29.19 -6.54 -11.94
N LEU A 39 30.27 -6.92 -11.25
CA LEU A 39 31.64 -6.85 -11.74
C LEU A 39 32.10 -8.13 -12.46
N GLN A 40 31.37 -9.23 -12.33
CA GLN A 40 31.76 -10.53 -12.88
C GLN A 40 30.59 -11.17 -13.62
N PRO A 41 30.83 -12.00 -14.66
CA PRO A 41 29.77 -12.73 -15.33
C PRO A 41 29.06 -13.70 -14.37
N PRO A 42 27.76 -13.94 -14.56
CA PRO A 42 26.98 -14.83 -13.70
C PRO A 42 27.53 -16.27 -13.80
N THR A 43 27.79 -16.89 -12.67
CA THR A 43 28.16 -18.31 -12.57
C THR A 43 27.00 -19.11 -12.01
N PHE A 44 26.61 -20.19 -12.70
CA PHE A 44 25.47 -21.00 -12.27
C PHE A 44 25.81 -21.82 -11.02
N THR A 45 25.10 -21.59 -9.92
CA THR A 45 25.31 -22.24 -8.61
C THR A 45 24.12 -23.12 -8.19
N GLY A 46 23.10 -23.25 -9.05
CA GLY A 46 21.91 -24.03 -8.79
C GLY A 46 21.13 -23.50 -7.55
N TRP A 47 20.81 -24.37 -6.61
CA TRP A 47 19.98 -24.06 -5.44
C TRP A 47 20.73 -23.42 -4.25
N ALA A 48 22.00 -23.05 -4.40
CA ALA A 48 22.81 -22.56 -3.30
C ALA A 48 22.24 -21.28 -2.66
N ASN A 49 21.76 -20.35 -3.48
CA ASN A 49 21.14 -19.10 -3.01
C ASN A 49 19.85 -19.36 -2.21
N PHE A 50 19.02 -20.28 -2.68
CA PHE A 50 17.78 -20.65 -1.99
C PHE A 50 18.06 -21.36 -0.65
N LYS A 51 19.07 -22.26 -0.60
CA LYS A 51 19.50 -22.88 0.65
C LYS A 51 19.97 -21.84 1.66
N ARG A 52 20.79 -20.85 1.22
CA ARG A 52 21.21 -19.75 2.06
C ARG A 52 20.03 -18.94 2.56
N MET A 53 19.11 -18.57 1.68
CA MET A 53 17.89 -17.80 2.03
C MET A 53 17.06 -18.52 3.08
N PHE A 54 16.79 -19.82 2.91
CA PHE A 54 16.00 -20.59 3.87
C PHE A 54 16.74 -20.93 5.15
N SER A 55 18.06 -20.70 5.22
CA SER A 55 18.85 -20.85 6.45
C SER A 55 19.07 -19.51 7.17
N ASP A 56 18.66 -18.41 6.58
CA ASP A 56 18.86 -17.06 7.12
C ASP A 56 17.69 -16.66 8.05
N ALA A 57 18.00 -16.44 9.32
CA ALA A 57 17.03 -15.95 10.30
C ALA A 57 16.44 -14.59 9.92
N THR A 58 17.21 -13.73 9.23
CA THR A 58 16.77 -12.41 8.77
C THR A 58 15.68 -12.52 7.73
N PHE A 59 15.72 -13.55 6.87
CA PHE A 59 14.67 -13.82 5.90
C PHE A 59 13.33 -14.11 6.58
N TYR A 60 13.31 -14.99 7.57
CA TYR A 60 12.09 -15.31 8.32
C TYR A 60 11.56 -14.11 9.11
N GLN A 61 12.47 -13.34 9.72
CA GLN A 61 12.07 -12.13 10.43
C GLN A 61 11.42 -11.12 9.47
N SER A 62 11.98 -10.95 8.27
CA SER A 62 11.43 -10.07 7.24
C SER A 62 10.05 -10.53 6.76
N LEU A 63 9.85 -11.85 6.60
CA LEU A 63 8.54 -12.41 6.29
C LEU A 63 7.52 -12.11 7.37
N VAL A 64 7.87 -12.39 8.65
CA VAL A 64 6.97 -12.13 9.79
C VAL A 64 6.58 -10.66 9.85
N VAL A 65 7.52 -9.73 9.69
CA VAL A 65 7.25 -8.29 9.71
C VAL A 65 6.35 -7.90 8.53
N THR A 66 6.62 -8.44 7.33
CA THR A 66 5.81 -8.16 6.12
C THR A 66 4.38 -8.67 6.28
N PHE A 67 4.20 -9.91 6.73
CA PHE A 67 2.86 -10.46 6.98
C PHE A 67 2.13 -9.72 8.09
N LYS A 68 2.80 -9.40 9.19
CA LYS A 68 2.23 -8.61 10.27
C LYS A 68 1.77 -7.23 9.77
N PHE A 69 2.61 -6.55 9.00
CA PHE A 69 2.24 -5.28 8.38
C PHE A 69 1.01 -5.42 7.48
N ALA A 70 0.99 -6.39 6.55
CA ALA A 70 -0.09 -6.59 5.61
C ALA A 70 -1.41 -6.97 6.30
N ILE A 71 -1.38 -7.93 7.23
CA ILE A 71 -2.56 -8.43 7.95
C ILE A 71 -3.20 -7.32 8.81
N ILE A 72 -2.41 -6.38 9.32
CA ILE A 72 -2.96 -5.29 10.14
C ILE A 72 -3.33 -4.08 9.27
N SER A 73 -2.44 -3.64 8.37
CA SER A 73 -2.67 -2.40 7.61
C SER A 73 -3.79 -2.52 6.59
N VAL A 74 -3.90 -3.67 5.89
CA VAL A 74 -4.91 -3.84 4.84
C VAL A 74 -6.34 -3.84 5.40
N PRO A 75 -6.70 -4.66 6.42
CA PRO A 75 -8.03 -4.59 7.01
C PRO A 75 -8.34 -3.23 7.62
N LEU A 76 -7.41 -2.63 8.37
CA LEU A 76 -7.63 -1.31 8.96
C LEU A 76 -7.90 -0.26 7.89
N ARG A 77 -7.12 -0.24 6.81
CA ARG A 77 -7.30 0.67 5.68
C ARG A 77 -8.67 0.47 5.03
N LEU A 78 -9.09 -0.78 4.80
CA LEU A 78 -10.37 -1.09 4.17
C LEU A 78 -11.55 -0.75 5.08
N ILE A 79 -11.48 -1.06 6.37
CA ILE A 79 -12.50 -0.71 7.36
C ILE A 79 -12.66 0.82 7.42
N PHE A 80 -11.56 1.55 7.52
CA PHE A 80 -11.60 3.01 7.56
C PHE A 80 -12.16 3.61 6.27
N ALA A 81 -11.74 3.06 5.11
CA ALA A 81 -12.26 3.44 3.81
C ALA A 81 -13.78 3.19 3.68
N LEU A 82 -14.26 2.04 4.16
CA LEU A 82 -15.68 1.70 4.13
C LEU A 82 -16.51 2.63 5.05
N ILE A 83 -16.03 2.89 6.28
CA ILE A 83 -16.68 3.80 7.20
C ILE A 83 -16.85 5.18 6.56
N VAL A 84 -15.78 5.73 5.98
CA VAL A 84 -15.83 7.04 5.34
C VAL A 84 -16.71 7.02 4.09
N ALA A 85 -16.69 5.93 3.29
CA ALA A 85 -17.58 5.77 2.15
C ALA A 85 -19.05 5.77 2.56
N LEU A 86 -19.42 5.08 3.66
CA LEU A 86 -20.79 5.08 4.21
C LEU A 86 -21.21 6.46 4.68
N LEU A 87 -20.31 7.21 5.34
CA LEU A 87 -20.60 8.59 5.76
C LEU A 87 -20.83 9.52 4.56
N LEU A 88 -20.07 9.31 3.45
CA LEU A 88 -20.20 10.09 2.22
C LEU A 88 -21.27 9.57 1.26
N PHE A 89 -21.92 8.45 1.60
CA PHE A 89 -23.00 7.87 0.77
C PHE A 89 -24.20 8.81 0.67
N LYS A 90 -24.57 9.45 1.80
CA LYS A 90 -25.58 10.51 1.79
C LYS A 90 -25.02 11.74 1.09
N SER A 91 -25.57 12.04 -0.11
CA SER A 91 -25.13 13.18 -0.91
C SER A 91 -25.50 14.50 -0.25
N THR A 92 -24.51 15.32 0.04
CA THR A 92 -24.67 16.71 0.49
C THR A 92 -23.99 17.63 -0.50
N LYS A 93 -24.26 18.94 -0.46
CA LYS A 93 -23.61 19.95 -1.34
C LYS A 93 -22.07 19.91 -1.22
N MET A 94 -21.55 19.51 -0.06
CA MET A 94 -20.10 19.46 0.23
C MET A 94 -19.46 18.09 -0.06
N THR A 95 -20.23 17.08 -0.44
CA THR A 95 -19.69 15.71 -0.64
C THR A 95 -18.56 15.66 -1.68
N GLY A 96 -18.58 16.50 -2.71
CA GLY A 96 -17.51 16.59 -3.70
C GLY A 96 -16.19 17.07 -3.09
N VAL A 97 -16.24 18.08 -2.23
CA VAL A 97 -15.07 18.63 -1.53
C VAL A 97 -14.48 17.58 -0.57
N TYR A 98 -15.33 16.92 0.23
CA TYR A 98 -14.87 15.87 1.14
C TYR A 98 -14.22 14.69 0.40
N ARG A 99 -14.77 14.28 -0.75
CA ARG A 99 -14.13 13.24 -1.60
C ARG A 99 -12.75 13.65 -2.05
N ALA A 100 -12.58 14.89 -2.52
CA ALA A 100 -11.29 15.40 -2.96
C ALA A 100 -10.28 15.43 -1.81
N LEU A 101 -10.67 15.94 -0.64
CA LEU A 101 -9.83 16.01 0.55
C LEU A 101 -9.40 14.62 1.05
N TYR A 102 -10.32 13.66 1.14
CA TYR A 102 -10.01 12.29 1.59
C TYR A 102 -9.25 11.47 0.54
N TYR A 103 -9.35 11.84 -0.74
CA TYR A 103 -8.59 11.18 -1.81
C TYR A 103 -7.16 11.72 -1.95
N LEU A 104 -6.93 12.97 -1.58
CA LEU A 104 -5.62 13.63 -1.70
C LEU A 104 -4.46 12.83 -1.06
N PRO A 105 -4.59 12.26 0.17
CA PRO A 105 -3.55 11.42 0.74
C PRO A 105 -3.13 10.23 -0.14
N SER A 106 -4.08 9.62 -0.85
CA SER A 106 -3.79 8.48 -1.74
C SER A 106 -3.03 8.89 -2.99
N ILE A 107 -3.16 10.13 -3.45
CA ILE A 107 -2.42 10.65 -4.61
C ILE A 107 -0.99 10.99 -4.21
N ILE A 108 -0.81 11.73 -3.10
CA ILE A 108 0.50 12.25 -2.70
C ILE A 108 1.29 11.29 -1.82
N GLY A 109 0.64 10.27 -1.24
CA GLY A 109 1.20 9.41 -0.19
C GLY A 109 2.45 8.63 -0.59
N GLY A 110 2.64 8.34 -1.87
CA GLY A 110 3.84 7.70 -2.41
C GLY A 110 5.00 8.67 -2.69
N SER A 111 4.86 9.97 -2.41
CA SER A 111 5.89 10.96 -2.71
C SER A 111 6.98 11.02 -1.64
N VAL A 112 8.20 11.36 -2.06
CA VAL A 112 9.34 11.60 -1.16
C VAL A 112 9.02 12.73 -0.17
N ALA A 113 8.28 13.74 -0.60
CA ALA A 113 7.88 14.86 0.26
C ALA A 113 7.05 14.39 1.47
N VAL A 114 6.08 13.49 1.25
CA VAL A 114 5.29 12.89 2.34
C VAL A 114 6.16 12.02 3.24
N ALA A 115 7.10 11.25 2.69
CA ALA A 115 8.02 10.45 3.50
C ALA A 115 8.89 11.32 4.42
N ILE A 116 9.40 12.45 3.92
CA ILE A 116 10.17 13.42 4.72
C ILE A 116 9.30 14.05 5.80
N LEU A 117 8.08 14.49 5.44
CA LEU A 117 7.13 15.07 6.37
C LEU A 117 6.76 14.07 7.47
N TRP A 118 6.50 12.80 7.11
CA TRP A 118 6.19 11.74 8.04
C TRP A 118 7.33 11.48 9.02
N LYS A 119 8.57 11.41 8.49
CA LYS A 119 9.77 11.28 9.30
C LYS A 119 9.93 12.44 10.30
N ARG A 120 9.59 13.67 9.90
CA ARG A 120 9.63 14.84 10.79
C ARG A 120 8.52 14.84 11.84
N LEU A 121 7.30 14.43 11.47
CA LEU A 121 6.17 14.33 12.41
C LEU A 121 6.45 13.32 13.53
N PHE A 122 7.03 12.18 13.18
CA PHE A 122 7.35 11.08 14.10
C PHE A 122 8.80 11.07 14.62
N ALA A 123 9.56 12.15 14.41
CA ALA A 123 10.86 12.33 15.06
C ALA A 123 10.72 12.46 16.58
N VAL A 124 11.81 12.21 17.31
CA VAL A 124 11.83 12.31 18.78
C VAL A 124 11.41 13.71 19.25
N ASP A 125 11.84 14.75 18.54
CA ASP A 125 11.47 16.16 18.73
C ASP A 125 10.25 16.58 17.89
N GLY A 126 9.57 15.62 17.24
CA GLY A 126 8.49 15.84 16.30
C GLY A 126 7.16 16.26 16.95
N LEU A 127 6.21 16.67 16.09
CA LEU A 127 4.91 17.17 16.53
C LEU A 127 4.11 16.12 17.30
N VAL A 128 4.20 14.84 16.91
CA VAL A 128 3.46 13.75 17.58
C VAL A 128 3.88 13.63 19.05
N ASN A 129 5.19 13.62 19.34
CA ASN A 129 5.67 13.58 20.71
C ASN A 129 5.31 14.84 21.50
N LYS A 130 5.39 16.03 20.89
CA LYS A 130 4.97 17.29 21.53
C LYS A 130 3.51 17.26 21.93
N LEU A 131 2.63 16.77 21.06
CA LEU A 131 1.21 16.61 21.39
C LEU A 131 0.99 15.60 22.52
N LEU A 132 1.66 14.45 22.48
CA LEU A 132 1.52 13.42 23.50
C LEU A 132 2.06 13.88 24.87
N MET A 133 3.10 14.72 24.90
CA MET A 133 3.59 15.35 26.13
C MET A 133 2.56 16.30 26.75
N VAL A 134 1.79 17.04 25.94
CA VAL A 134 0.67 17.86 26.43
C VAL A 134 -0.40 17.00 27.10
N PHE A 135 -0.61 15.77 26.62
CA PHE A 135 -1.54 14.81 27.23
C PHE A 135 -0.95 13.97 28.38
N GLY A 136 0.23 14.34 28.88
CA GLY A 136 0.82 13.76 30.10
C GLY A 136 1.87 12.67 29.86
N MET A 137 2.34 12.47 28.64
CA MET A 137 3.49 11.60 28.38
C MET A 137 4.76 12.23 28.97
N LYS A 138 5.54 11.46 29.75
CA LYS A 138 6.73 11.98 30.44
C LYS A 138 7.98 11.98 29.58
N GLU A 139 8.09 11.01 28.65
CA GLU A 139 9.28 10.83 27.81
C GLU A 139 8.89 10.70 26.33
N PRO A 140 9.68 11.28 25.40
CA PRO A 140 9.42 11.18 23.99
C PRO A 140 9.70 9.73 23.48
N VAL A 141 8.88 9.24 22.59
CA VAL A 141 9.02 7.92 21.97
C VAL A 141 9.86 8.03 20.70
N ALA A 142 10.81 7.13 20.52
CA ALA A 142 11.58 6.97 19.28
C ALA A 142 10.78 6.16 18.25
N TRP A 143 9.70 6.72 17.71
CA TRP A 143 8.71 6.05 16.86
C TRP A 143 9.33 5.26 15.69
N LEU A 144 10.33 5.81 15.01
CA LEU A 144 10.99 5.20 13.86
C LEU A 144 12.30 4.49 14.25
N GLY A 145 12.81 4.75 15.44
CA GLY A 145 14.05 4.17 15.95
C GLY A 145 13.85 2.88 16.74
N ASP A 146 12.65 2.62 17.23
CA ASP A 146 12.32 1.39 17.97
C ASP A 146 11.55 0.43 17.04
N THR A 147 11.99 -0.82 16.98
CA THR A 147 11.36 -1.90 16.20
C THR A 147 9.92 -2.18 16.59
N ARG A 148 9.55 -1.88 17.85
CA ARG A 148 8.19 -2.07 18.36
C ARG A 148 7.21 -1.02 17.85
N THR A 149 7.67 0.22 17.66
CA THR A 149 6.83 1.36 17.25
C THR A 149 6.92 1.67 15.75
N ALA A 150 8.05 1.35 15.10
CA ALA A 150 8.27 1.65 13.69
C ALA A 150 7.19 1.05 12.77
N ILE A 151 6.76 -0.19 13.03
CA ILE A 151 5.72 -0.84 12.23
C ILE A 151 4.37 -0.10 12.35
N TRP A 152 4.04 0.45 13.53
CA TRP A 152 2.79 1.17 13.74
C TRP A 152 2.76 2.51 13.02
N THR A 153 3.90 3.22 12.95
CA THR A 153 4.00 4.46 12.17
C THR A 153 3.79 4.22 10.68
N LEU A 154 4.29 3.08 10.16
CA LEU A 154 4.07 2.68 8.77
C LEU A 154 2.62 2.24 8.52
N ILE A 155 1.99 1.53 9.47
CA ILE A 155 0.58 1.15 9.40
C ILE A 155 -0.31 2.40 9.38
N ILE A 156 -0.04 3.39 10.24
CA ILE A 156 -0.79 4.65 10.25
C ILE A 156 -0.66 5.38 8.91
N LEU A 157 0.54 5.42 8.33
CA LEU A 157 0.77 5.98 6.99
C LEU A 157 -0.04 5.24 5.91
N ALA A 158 -0.05 3.91 5.96
CA ALA A 158 -0.82 3.09 5.01
C ALA A 158 -2.33 3.29 5.17
N VAL A 159 -2.83 3.39 6.41
CA VAL A 159 -4.24 3.67 6.69
C VAL A 159 -4.62 5.09 6.26
N TRP A 160 -3.77 6.08 6.50
CA TRP A 160 -4.01 7.46 6.06
C TRP A 160 -4.24 7.58 4.55
N GLN A 161 -3.68 6.67 3.74
CA GLN A 161 -3.88 6.60 2.29
C GLN A 161 -5.14 5.80 1.87
N PHE A 162 -6.20 5.82 2.67
CA PHE A 162 -7.44 5.04 2.43
C PHE A 162 -8.30 5.53 1.26
N GLY A 163 -8.02 6.72 0.72
CA GLY A 163 -8.92 7.44 -0.20
C GLY A 163 -9.26 6.69 -1.48
N SER A 164 -8.31 5.97 -2.11
CA SER A 164 -8.58 5.15 -3.30
C SER A 164 -9.60 4.04 -3.01
N SER A 165 -9.42 3.32 -1.92
CA SER A 165 -10.34 2.27 -1.48
C SER A 165 -11.71 2.84 -1.11
N MET A 166 -11.75 4.01 -0.48
CA MET A 166 -12.98 4.74 -0.17
C MET A 166 -13.78 5.09 -1.42
N LEU A 167 -13.13 5.57 -2.49
CA LEU A 167 -13.81 5.88 -3.75
C LEU A 167 -14.38 4.64 -4.41
N ILE A 168 -13.68 3.50 -4.36
CA ILE A 168 -14.17 2.22 -4.90
C ILE A 168 -15.42 1.79 -4.13
N PHE A 169 -15.38 1.77 -2.78
CA PHE A 169 -16.55 1.44 -1.97
C PHE A 169 -17.71 2.39 -2.20
N LEU A 170 -17.45 3.70 -2.27
CA LEU A 170 -18.50 4.69 -2.51
C LEU A 170 -19.15 4.52 -3.89
N SER A 171 -18.37 4.17 -4.91
CA SER A 171 -18.88 3.90 -6.25
C SER A 171 -19.73 2.63 -6.26
N ALA A 172 -19.29 1.57 -5.61
CA ALA A 172 -20.02 0.32 -5.49
C ALA A 172 -21.36 0.51 -4.74
N LEU A 173 -21.32 1.21 -3.60
CA LEU A 173 -22.54 1.52 -2.82
C LEU A 173 -23.58 2.30 -3.62
N LYS A 174 -23.13 3.24 -4.48
CA LYS A 174 -24.03 4.04 -5.33
C LYS A 174 -24.62 3.28 -6.51
N GLN A 175 -24.05 2.15 -6.89
CA GLN A 175 -24.60 1.30 -7.95
C GLN A 175 -25.70 0.36 -7.47
N ILE A 176 -25.89 0.19 -6.15
CA ILE A 176 -26.95 -0.64 -5.59
C ILE A 176 -28.30 0.03 -5.85
N PRO A 177 -29.26 -0.63 -6.52
CA PRO A 177 -30.59 -0.09 -6.76
C PRO A 177 -31.32 0.29 -5.47
N VAL A 178 -32.01 1.43 -5.48
CA VAL A 178 -32.74 1.94 -4.30
C VAL A 178 -33.81 0.94 -3.84
N SER A 179 -34.40 0.19 -4.76
CA SER A 179 -35.39 -0.84 -4.46
C SER A 179 -34.92 -1.92 -3.48
N LEU A 180 -33.61 -2.26 -3.51
CA LEU A 180 -33.03 -3.22 -2.57
C LEU A 180 -32.94 -2.64 -1.14
N TYR A 181 -32.63 -1.34 -1.04
CA TYR A 181 -32.67 -0.66 0.27
C TYR A 181 -34.09 -0.51 0.83
N GLU A 182 -35.06 -0.31 -0.05
CA GLU A 182 -36.48 -0.23 0.34
C GLU A 182 -37.02 -1.59 0.80
N ALA A 183 -36.69 -2.66 0.07
CA ALA A 183 -37.05 -4.02 0.46
C ALA A 183 -36.47 -4.40 1.85
N ALA A 184 -35.19 -4.13 2.07
CA ALA A 184 -34.52 -4.39 3.34
C ALA A 184 -35.04 -3.57 4.54
N ARG A 185 -35.92 -2.58 4.31
CA ARG A 185 -36.56 -1.82 5.40
C ARG A 185 -37.92 -2.37 5.79
N VAL A 186 -38.48 -3.21 4.94
CA VAL A 186 -39.82 -3.82 5.16
C VAL A 186 -39.70 -5.17 5.87
N ASP A 187 -38.57 -5.85 5.71
CA ASP A 187 -38.15 -7.05 6.44
C ASP A 187 -37.55 -6.71 7.82
#